data_a2345153f9c9c1a81b6b44e980999709
#
_entry.id   a2345153f9c9c1a81b6b44e980999709
#
_cell.length_a   1.000
_cell.length_b   1.000
_cell.length_c   1.000
_cell.angle_alpha   90.00
_cell.angle_beta   90.00
_cell.angle_gamma   90.00
#
_symmetry.space_group_name_H-M   'P 1'
#
loop_
_entity.id
_entity.type
_entity.pdbx_description
1 polymer ?
#
loop_
_entity_poly.entity_id
_entity_poly.type
_entity_poly.pdbx_seq_one_letter_code
_entity_poly.pdbx_strand_id
1 'polypeptide(L)'
;LVGSEMCIRDRIIRNICQPPDSNPYGTAHGAWVVKQMAHAGIYMTQLVSKGNAVLVESKVKYKNPMHVGKFINVYGSVVGVKQSKMIFKITAKRSEMNQKEVDVAVGEFSYIAINDKNKTRKFKPNLKI
;
A
#
# COMPACT_ATOMS: atom_id res chain seq x y z
N LEU A 1 -19.09 0.11 -7.58
CA LEU A 1 -18.34 1.17 -6.95
C LEU A 1 -16.90 1.02 -7.23
N VAL A 2 -16.61 0.98 -8.45
CA VAL A 2 -15.23 0.89 -8.84
C VAL A 2 -15.07 1.82 -9.99
N GLY A 3 -14.09 2.57 -9.96
CA GLY A 3 -13.83 3.48 -11.01
C GLY A 3 -12.66 4.34 -10.65
N SER A 4 -12.29 5.19 -11.54
CA SER A 4 -11.17 6.08 -11.34
C SER A 4 -11.36 7.01 -10.13
N GLU A 5 -12.61 7.22 -9.72
CA GLU A 5 -12.91 8.08 -8.57
C GLU A 5 -12.37 7.51 -7.25
N MET A 6 -12.22 6.19 -7.18
CA MET A 6 -11.77 5.51 -5.99
C MET A 6 -10.28 5.21 -6.01
N CYS A 7 -9.61 5.63 -7.06
CA CYS A 7 -8.16 5.46 -7.17
C CYS A 7 -7.46 6.69 -6.62
N ILE A 8 -6.45 6.47 -5.80
CA ILE A 8 -5.57 7.54 -5.37
C ILE A 8 -4.51 7.69 -6.45
N ARG A 9 -4.66 8.75 -7.26
CA ARG A 9 -3.79 8.97 -8.42
C ARG A 9 -2.42 9.46 -8.04
N ASP A 10 -2.33 10.24 -6.95
CA ASP A 10 -1.05 10.68 -6.44
C ASP A 10 -0.43 9.57 -5.63
N ARG A 11 0.90 9.56 -5.59
CA ARG A 11 1.57 8.58 -4.76
C ARG A 11 1.21 8.81 -3.29
N ILE A 12 1.00 7.69 -2.59
CA ILE A 12 0.68 7.72 -1.17
C ILE A 12 1.96 7.80 -0.35
N ILE A 13 2.98 7.06 -0.78
CA ILE A 13 4.27 7.01 -0.10
C ILE A 13 5.38 7.16 -1.14
N ARG A 14 6.42 7.90 -0.77
CA ARG A 14 7.71 7.90 -1.46
C ARG A 14 8.79 7.72 -0.41
N ASN A 15 9.67 6.77 -0.62
CA ASN A 15 10.78 6.53 0.29
C ASN A 15 11.99 6.09 -0.51
N ILE A 16 13.18 6.22 0.10
CA ILE A 16 14.42 5.78 -0.54
C ILE A 16 14.88 4.47 0.09
N CYS A 17 15.30 3.53 -0.76
CA CYS A 17 15.87 2.28 -0.28
C CYS A 17 17.31 2.52 0.14
N GLN A 18 17.61 2.27 1.42
CA GLN A 18 18.93 2.51 2.01
C GLN A 18 19.67 1.19 2.22
N PRO A 19 21.01 1.24 2.42
CA PRO A 19 21.77 0.00 2.61
C PRO A 19 21.24 -0.94 3.69
N PRO A 20 20.77 -0.48 4.87
CA PRO A 20 20.17 -1.40 5.84
C PRO A 20 18.93 -2.14 5.37
N ASP A 21 18.29 -1.66 4.31
CA ASP A 21 17.08 -2.28 3.76
C ASP A 21 17.42 -3.33 2.72
N SER A 22 18.71 -3.56 2.45
CA SER A 22 19.13 -4.45 1.38
C SER A 22 19.31 -5.88 1.86
N ASN A 23 19.18 -6.81 0.91
CA ASN A 23 19.51 -8.21 1.11
C ASN A 23 20.97 -8.45 0.69
N PRO A 24 21.50 -9.71 0.85
CA PRO A 24 22.88 -9.99 0.46
C PRO A 24 23.18 -9.81 -1.04
N TYR A 25 22.15 -9.67 -1.86
CA TYR A 25 22.30 -9.58 -3.32
C TYR A 25 22.31 -8.13 -3.84
N GLY A 26 22.28 -7.14 -2.94
CA GLY A 26 22.33 -5.72 -3.33
C GLY A 26 20.97 -5.12 -3.72
N THR A 27 19.89 -5.85 -3.51
CA THR A 27 18.54 -5.33 -3.74
C THR A 27 17.79 -5.23 -2.40
N ALA A 28 16.66 -4.57 -2.40
CA ALA A 28 15.88 -4.42 -1.19
C ALA A 28 15.28 -5.77 -0.76
N HIS A 29 15.17 -5.96 0.55
CA HIS A 29 14.40 -7.09 1.06
C HIS A 29 12.97 -7.00 0.57
N GLY A 30 12.37 -8.15 0.19
CA GLY A 30 10.97 -8.19 -0.16
C GLY A 30 10.08 -7.68 0.97
N ALA A 31 10.46 -7.96 2.22
CA ALA A 31 9.72 -7.48 3.37
C ALA A 31 9.73 -5.95 3.47
N TRP A 32 10.82 -5.28 3.06
CA TRP A 32 10.87 -3.83 3.05
C TRP A 32 9.86 -3.24 2.04
N VAL A 33 9.78 -3.85 0.86
CA VAL A 33 8.83 -3.43 -0.17
C VAL A 33 7.40 -3.58 0.34
N VAL A 34 7.07 -4.74 0.92
CA VAL A 34 5.73 -5.00 1.45
C VAL A 34 5.41 -4.05 2.60
N LYS A 35 6.39 -3.70 3.43
CA LYS A 35 6.19 -2.74 4.50
C LYS A 35 5.75 -1.38 3.96
N GLN A 36 6.38 -0.91 2.88
CA GLN A 36 5.98 0.34 2.25
C GLN A 36 4.53 0.26 1.74
N MET A 37 4.18 -0.87 1.12
CA MET A 37 2.84 -1.08 0.61
C MET A 37 1.80 -1.15 1.73
N ALA A 38 2.13 -1.85 2.82
CA ALA A 38 1.22 -1.97 3.97
C ALA A 38 0.99 -0.62 4.64
N HIS A 39 2.03 0.21 4.75
CA HIS A 39 1.90 1.55 5.31
C HIS A 39 0.99 2.42 4.44
N ALA A 40 1.11 2.31 3.12
CA ALA A 40 0.21 3.02 2.22
C ALA A 40 -1.24 2.58 2.44
N GLY A 41 -1.46 1.29 2.62
CA GLY A 41 -2.79 0.75 2.90
C GLY A 41 -3.36 1.27 4.22
N ILE A 42 -2.54 1.38 5.26
CA ILE A 42 -2.99 1.95 6.55
C ILE A 42 -3.45 3.40 6.35
N TYR A 43 -2.71 4.18 5.59
CA TYR A 43 -3.13 5.55 5.30
C TYR A 43 -4.50 5.56 4.60
N MET A 44 -4.68 4.66 3.63
CA MET A 44 -5.97 4.56 2.93
C MET A 44 -7.10 4.17 3.87
N THR A 45 -6.83 3.26 4.84
CA THR A 45 -7.87 2.87 5.80
C THR A 45 -8.32 4.06 6.64
N GLN A 46 -7.41 4.94 7.00
CA GLN A 46 -7.76 6.14 7.77
C GLN A 46 -8.65 7.08 6.97
N LEU A 47 -8.37 7.22 5.67
CA LEU A 47 -9.21 8.04 4.80
C LEU A 47 -10.60 7.43 4.61
N VAL A 48 -10.67 6.13 4.38
CA VAL A 48 -11.93 5.44 4.05
C VAL A 48 -12.79 5.21 5.29
N SER A 49 -12.20 4.76 6.40
CA SER A 49 -12.94 4.39 7.60
C SER A 49 -12.92 5.45 8.69
N LYS A 50 -12.11 6.49 8.52
CA LYS A 50 -11.92 7.58 9.49
C LYS A 50 -11.53 7.06 10.86
N GLY A 51 -10.66 6.07 10.90
CA GLY A 51 -10.19 5.50 12.15
C GLY A 51 -9.14 4.44 11.93
N ASN A 52 -8.90 3.67 12.97
CA ASN A 52 -7.85 2.66 12.96
C ASN A 52 -8.29 1.37 12.29
N ALA A 53 -7.33 0.64 11.74
CA ALA A 53 -7.56 -0.65 11.12
C ALA A 53 -6.30 -1.50 11.25
N VAL A 54 -6.46 -2.81 11.08
CA VAL A 54 -5.34 -3.76 11.09
C VAL A 54 -5.32 -4.54 9.79
N LEU A 55 -4.12 -4.86 9.33
CA LEU A 55 -3.92 -5.69 8.16
C LEU A 55 -4.23 -7.14 8.53
N VAL A 56 -5.08 -7.80 7.75
CA VAL A 56 -5.45 -9.20 8.02
C VAL A 56 -5.04 -10.15 6.91
N GLU A 57 -4.81 -9.64 5.70
CA GLU A 57 -4.38 -10.49 4.59
C GLU A 57 -3.67 -9.66 3.55
N SER A 58 -2.62 -10.22 2.96
CA SER A 58 -1.95 -9.60 1.82
C SER A 58 -1.51 -10.65 0.84
N LYS A 59 -1.68 -10.37 -0.45
CA LYS A 59 -1.15 -11.18 -1.54
C LYS A 59 -0.34 -10.27 -2.43
N VAL A 60 0.95 -10.55 -2.55
CA VAL A 60 1.88 -9.67 -3.26
C VAL A 60 2.63 -10.48 -4.32
N LYS A 61 2.68 -9.93 -5.52
CA LYS A 61 3.53 -10.46 -6.60
C LYS A 61 4.66 -9.48 -6.85
N TYR A 62 5.88 -9.99 -6.83
CA TYR A 62 7.07 -9.21 -7.13
C TYR A 62 7.32 -9.26 -8.63
N LYS A 63 7.49 -8.10 -9.23
CA LYS A 63 7.65 -7.97 -10.68
C LYS A 63 9.10 -7.71 -11.06
N ASN A 64 9.74 -6.78 -10.36
CA ASN A 64 11.11 -6.37 -10.63
C ASN A 64 11.81 -6.07 -9.32
N PRO A 65 13.15 -6.21 -9.27
CA PRO A 65 13.86 -5.91 -8.02
C PRO A 65 13.84 -4.42 -7.70
N MET A 66 13.90 -4.12 -6.39
CA MET A 66 14.08 -2.76 -5.89
C MET A 66 15.54 -2.58 -5.56
N HIS A 67 16.14 -1.51 -6.04
CA HIS A 67 17.56 -1.27 -5.86
C HIS A 67 17.84 -0.26 -4.76
N VAL A 68 18.93 -0.49 -4.02
CA VAL A 68 19.44 0.47 -3.04
C VAL A 68 19.75 1.79 -3.74
N GLY A 69 19.39 2.90 -3.10
CA GLY A 69 19.60 4.23 -3.65
C GLY A 69 18.50 4.73 -4.56
N LYS A 70 17.53 3.89 -4.88
CA LYS A 70 16.37 4.28 -5.69
C LYS A 70 15.18 4.62 -4.81
N PHE A 71 14.29 5.45 -5.34
CA PHE A 71 13.04 5.78 -4.66
C PHE A 71 11.95 4.78 -5.02
N ILE A 72 11.18 4.39 -4.03
CA ILE A 72 9.95 3.63 -4.23
C ILE A 72 8.76 4.59 -4.10
N ASN A 73 7.82 4.47 -5.02
CA ASN A 73 6.56 5.20 -5.00
C ASN A 73 5.43 4.20 -4.88
N VAL A 74 4.51 4.44 -3.97
CA VAL A 74 3.41 3.51 -3.73
C VAL A 74 2.08 4.18 -4.02
N TYR A 75 1.25 3.50 -4.78
CA TYR A 75 -0.06 3.95 -5.24
C TYR A 75 -1.11 2.95 -4.81
N GLY A 76 -2.35 3.40 -4.64
CA GLY A 76 -3.40 2.50 -4.24
C GLY A 76 -4.75 2.86 -4.81
N SER A 77 -5.62 1.87 -4.86
CA SER A 77 -7.02 2.05 -5.24
C SER A 77 -7.90 1.14 -4.40
N VAL A 78 -9.15 1.54 -4.22
CA VAL A 78 -10.11 0.76 -3.45
C VAL A 78 -10.70 -0.32 -4.33
N VAL A 79 -10.55 -1.58 -3.92
CA VAL A 79 -11.17 -2.71 -4.60
C VAL A 79 -12.58 -2.95 -4.07
N GLY A 80 -12.73 -2.91 -2.75
CA GLY A 80 -14.03 -3.10 -2.15
C GLY A 80 -14.05 -2.72 -0.69
N VAL A 81 -15.24 -2.39 -0.20
CA VAL A 81 -15.49 -2.09 1.21
C VAL A 81 -16.78 -2.79 1.59
N LYS A 82 -16.76 -3.53 2.69
CA LYS A 82 -17.94 -4.23 3.18
C LYS A 82 -17.94 -4.24 4.70
N GLN A 83 -18.89 -3.55 5.30
CA GLN A 83 -19.05 -3.47 6.76
C GLN A 83 -17.77 -2.93 7.42
N SER A 84 -16.94 -3.82 7.94
CA SER A 84 -15.70 -3.44 8.62
C SER A 84 -14.45 -3.77 7.80
N LYS A 85 -14.60 -4.39 6.64
CA LYS A 85 -13.46 -4.85 5.83
C LYS A 85 -13.22 -3.93 4.64
N MET A 86 -11.95 -3.63 4.41
CA MET A 86 -11.51 -2.81 3.27
C MET A 86 -10.46 -3.59 2.49
N ILE A 87 -10.58 -3.59 1.17
CA ILE A 87 -9.64 -4.27 0.28
C ILE A 87 -9.08 -3.25 -0.69
N PHE A 88 -7.76 -3.16 -0.76
CA PHE A 88 -7.08 -2.21 -1.64
C PHE A 88 -6.13 -2.95 -2.59
N LYS A 89 -6.06 -2.45 -3.82
CA LYS A 89 -4.98 -2.82 -4.73
C LYS A 89 -3.87 -1.80 -4.55
N ILE A 90 -2.67 -2.27 -4.24
CA ILE A 90 -1.54 -1.41 -3.95
C ILE A 90 -0.40 -1.78 -4.90
N THR A 91 0.19 -0.77 -5.52
CA THR A 91 1.29 -0.96 -6.47
C THR A 91 2.49 -0.17 -5.99
N ALA A 92 3.64 -0.84 -5.93
CA ALA A 92 4.92 -0.21 -5.61
C ALA A 92 5.73 -0.12 -6.89
N LYS A 93 6.25 1.08 -7.17
CA LYS A 93 7.04 1.35 -8.36
C LYS A 93 8.35 2.01 -7.96
N ARG A 94 9.44 1.68 -8.67
CA ARG A 94 10.69 2.40 -8.46
C ARG A 94 10.84 3.49 -9.51
N SER A 95 11.37 4.63 -9.09
CA SER A 95 11.66 5.74 -9.99
C SER A 95 12.96 5.49 -10.72
N GLU A 96 12.97 5.76 -12.01
CA GLU A 96 14.18 5.75 -12.83
C GLU A 96 14.64 7.18 -13.12
N MET A 97 15.90 7.34 -13.53
CA MET A 97 16.50 8.65 -13.74
C MET A 97 15.77 9.46 -14.82
N ASN A 98 15.13 8.79 -15.77
CA ASN A 98 14.38 9.45 -16.85
C ASN A 98 12.92 9.70 -16.46
N GLN A 99 12.61 9.67 -15.19
CA GLN A 99 11.26 9.87 -14.62
C GLN A 99 10.27 8.78 -14.99
N LYS A 100 10.70 7.69 -15.62
CA LYS A 100 9.86 6.51 -15.81
C LYS A 100 9.79 5.74 -14.51
N GLU A 101 8.68 5.03 -14.34
CA GLU A 101 8.49 4.16 -13.20
C GLU A 101 8.42 2.71 -13.66
N VAL A 102 9.01 1.82 -12.86
CA VAL A 102 9.01 0.38 -13.13
C VAL A 102 8.30 -0.31 -11.98
N ASP A 103 7.36 -1.18 -12.29
CA ASP A 103 6.63 -1.93 -11.27
C ASP A 103 7.58 -2.85 -10.51
N VAL A 104 7.63 -2.68 -9.20
CA VAL A 104 8.40 -3.54 -8.30
C VAL A 104 7.50 -4.65 -7.75
N ALA A 105 6.30 -4.29 -7.31
CA ALA A 105 5.36 -5.25 -6.75
C ALA A 105 3.94 -4.73 -6.89
N VAL A 106 3.01 -5.67 -7.01
CA VAL A 106 1.57 -5.37 -7.04
C VAL A 106 0.91 -6.32 -6.06
N GLY A 107 0.00 -5.81 -5.25
CA GLY A 107 -0.66 -6.65 -4.27
C GLY A 107 -2.06 -6.21 -3.93
N GLU A 108 -2.76 -7.12 -3.28
CA GLU A 108 -4.09 -6.87 -2.72
C GLU A 108 -3.98 -7.00 -1.21
N PHE A 109 -4.37 -5.94 -0.50
CA PHE A 109 -4.25 -5.86 0.94
C PHE A 109 -5.62 -5.67 1.56
N SER A 110 -5.93 -6.51 2.54
CA SER A 110 -7.22 -6.48 3.24
C SER A 110 -7.02 -6.03 4.67
N TYR A 111 -7.85 -5.08 5.10
CA TYR A 111 -7.79 -4.49 6.43
C TYR A 111 -9.15 -4.59 7.10
N ILE A 112 -9.14 -4.67 8.42
CA ILE A 112 -10.36 -4.65 9.24
C ILE A 112 -10.32 -3.42 10.13
N ALA A 113 -11.38 -2.62 10.09
CA ALA A 113 -11.51 -1.46 10.96
C ALA A 113 -11.72 -1.89 12.41
N ILE A 114 -11.03 -1.22 13.32
CA ILE A 114 -11.09 -1.54 14.76
C ILE A 114 -11.41 -0.28 15.57
N ASN A 115 -11.95 -0.49 16.77
CA ASN A 115 -12.19 0.57 17.73
C ASN A 115 -11.03 0.67 18.73
N ASP A 116 -11.16 1.54 19.74
CA ASP A 116 -10.12 1.77 20.73
C ASP A 116 -9.82 0.55 21.59
N LYS A 117 -10.72 -0.42 21.62
CA LYS A 117 -10.53 -1.67 22.35
C LYS A 117 -10.05 -2.80 21.46
N ASN A 118 -9.57 -2.47 20.25
CA ASN A 118 -9.09 -3.41 19.24
C ASN A 118 -10.17 -4.43 18.81
N LYS A 119 -11.43 -4.02 18.87
CA LYS A 119 -12.54 -4.82 18.38
C LYS A 119 -12.99 -4.31 17.02
N THR A 120 -13.50 -5.23 16.21
CA THR A 120 -14.04 -4.90 14.89
C THR A 120 -15.15 -3.86 15.03
N ARG A 121 -15.10 -2.85 14.15
CA ARG A 121 -16.16 -1.84 14.08
C ARG A 121 -16.68 -1.73 12.66
N LYS A 122 -17.96 -1.45 12.54
CA LYS A 122 -18.57 -1.11 11.26
C LYS A 122 -18.43 0.40 11.06
N PHE A 123 -18.37 0.82 9.81
CA PHE A 123 -18.23 2.23 9.48
C PHE A 123 -18.95 2.54 8.16
N LYS A 124 -19.23 3.82 7.97
CA LYS A 124 -19.75 4.31 6.70
C LYS A 124 -18.56 4.73 5.85
N PRO A 125 -18.34 4.10 4.68
CA PRO A 125 -17.15 4.41 3.89
C PRO A 125 -17.13 5.86 3.40
N ASN A 126 -15.96 6.48 3.52
CA ASN A 126 -15.68 7.75 2.87
C ASN A 126 -14.91 7.44 1.58
N LEU A 127 -15.58 7.54 0.45
CA LEU A 127 -14.98 7.22 -0.85
C LEU A 127 -14.60 8.46 -1.65
N LYS A 128 -14.69 9.61 -1.02
CA LYS A 128 -14.25 10.89 -1.63
C LYS A 128 -12.81 11.16 -1.23
N ILE A 129 -11.89 10.46 -1.88
CA ILE A 129 -10.47 10.58 -1.59
C ILE A 129 -9.67 10.86 -2.86
#